data_89b69d326479ad62f5eb641285c49a98
#
_entry.id   89b69d326479ad62f5eb641285c49a98
#
_cell.length_a   1.000
_cell.length_b   1.000
_cell.length_c   1.000
_cell.angle_alpha   90.00
_cell.angle_beta   90.00
_cell.angle_gamma   90.00
#
_symmetry.space_group_name_H-M   'P 1'
#
loop_
_entity.id
_entity.type
_entity.pdbx_description
1 polymer ?
#
loop_
_entity_poly.entity_id
_entity_poly.type
_entity_poly.pdbx_seq_one_letter_code
_entity_poly.pdbx_strand_id
1 'polypeptide(L)'
;MRYLIYLLAVVALSCSKEAIEPENYTLHVQNRYFETVTISVGEHFSEKLSPNTVSKAFTLPKGSYKVVAITASRLRLESTVQIQGSKSELTIDICPKGKISIVH
;
A
#
# COMPACT_ATOMS: atom_id res chain seq x y z
N MET A 1 -24.77 -7.50 40.07
CA MET A 1 -24.55 -6.12 39.64
C MET A 1 -23.12 -5.85 39.28
N ARG A 2 -22.22 -6.03 40.18
CA ARG A 2 -20.83 -5.69 39.94
C ARG A 2 -20.19 -6.48 38.84
N TYR A 3 -20.59 -7.70 38.63
CA TYR A 3 -20.02 -8.53 37.58
C TYR A 3 -20.28 -8.02 36.20
N LEU A 4 -21.39 -7.36 36.02
CA LEU A 4 -21.73 -6.80 34.72
C LEU A 4 -20.72 -5.76 34.29
N ILE A 5 -20.24 -5.00 35.23
CA ILE A 5 -19.26 -3.96 34.95
C ILE A 5 -17.94 -4.57 34.51
N TYR A 6 -17.53 -5.65 35.11
CA TYR A 6 -16.29 -6.32 34.72
C TYR A 6 -16.36 -6.88 33.33
N LEU A 7 -17.50 -7.45 32.99
CA LEU A 7 -17.67 -8.01 31.68
C LEU A 7 -17.55 -6.94 30.56
N LEU A 8 -18.14 -5.79 30.82
CA LEU A 8 -18.07 -4.69 29.90
C LEU A 8 -16.64 -4.22 29.66
N ALA A 9 -15.87 -4.14 30.74
CA ALA A 9 -14.49 -3.70 30.63
C ALA A 9 -13.66 -4.65 29.77
N VAL A 10 -13.85 -5.94 29.96
CA VAL A 10 -13.11 -6.94 29.19
C VAL A 10 -13.44 -6.86 27.71
N VAL A 11 -14.70 -6.72 27.38
CA VAL A 11 -15.13 -6.64 26.00
C VAL A 11 -14.55 -5.40 25.31
N ALA A 12 -14.54 -4.29 26.00
CA ALA A 12 -13.99 -3.06 25.45
C ALA A 12 -12.51 -3.19 25.09
N LEU A 13 -11.75 -3.83 25.95
CA LEU A 13 -10.33 -4.04 25.70
C LEU A 13 -10.10 -4.93 24.49
N SER A 14 -10.87 -5.98 24.36
CA SER A 14 -10.72 -6.87 23.23
C SER A 14 -11.00 -6.17 21.91
N CYS A 15 -12.05 -5.40 21.85
CA CYS A 15 -12.41 -4.70 20.62
C CYS A 15 -11.37 -3.69 20.19
N SER A 16 -10.83 -2.95 21.15
CA SER A 16 -9.89 -1.89 20.82
C SER A 16 -8.59 -2.41 20.20
N LYS A 17 -8.16 -3.60 20.57
CA LYS A 17 -6.93 -4.16 20.02
C LYS A 17 -7.07 -4.55 18.55
N GLU A 18 -8.23 -4.99 18.17
CA GLU A 18 -8.43 -5.53 16.83
C GLU A 18 -8.80 -4.48 15.82
N ALA A 19 -9.28 -3.34 16.27
CA ALA A 19 -9.80 -2.31 15.40
C ALA A 19 -8.77 -1.30 14.95
N ILE A 20 -7.53 -1.38 15.43
CA ILE A 20 -6.54 -0.34 15.16
C ILE A 20 -5.88 -0.55 13.81
N GLU A 21 -6.02 0.46 12.94
CA GLU A 21 -5.29 0.57 11.69
C GLU A 21 -4.54 1.89 11.71
N PRO A 22 -3.39 1.98 11.03
CA PRO A 22 -2.66 3.25 10.95
C PRO A 22 -3.49 4.29 10.21
N GLU A 23 -3.32 5.55 10.54
CA GLU A 23 -3.94 6.65 9.79
C GLU A 23 -3.23 6.85 8.47
N ASN A 24 -1.93 6.63 8.45
CA ASN A 24 -1.11 6.78 7.27
C ASN A 24 -0.21 5.55 7.11
N TYR A 25 0.10 5.25 5.88
CA TYR A 25 0.95 4.11 5.53
C TYR A 25 2.19 4.62 4.82
N THR A 26 3.34 3.99 5.09
CA THR A 26 4.59 4.25 4.39
C THR A 26 4.70 3.24 3.27
N LEU A 27 4.91 3.72 2.06
CA LEU A 27 4.95 2.87 0.88
C LEU A 27 6.24 3.05 0.12
N HIS A 28 6.61 1.97 -0.59
CA HIS A 28 7.68 1.97 -1.57
C HIS A 28 7.12 1.30 -2.82
N VAL A 29 7.67 1.65 -3.98
CA VAL A 29 7.35 0.94 -5.21
C VAL A 29 8.59 0.15 -5.61
N GLN A 30 8.40 -1.13 -5.90
CA GLN A 30 9.46 -2.02 -6.35
C GLN A 30 9.21 -2.36 -7.82
N ASN A 31 10.16 -2.03 -8.69
CA ASN A 31 10.06 -2.35 -10.09
C ASN A 31 10.85 -3.61 -10.39
N ARG A 32 10.14 -4.74 -10.55
CA ARG A 32 10.75 -6.00 -10.96
C ARG A 32 10.54 -6.27 -12.45
N TYR A 33 9.94 -5.33 -13.14
CA TYR A 33 9.74 -5.42 -14.56
C TYR A 33 11.07 -5.17 -15.28
N PHE A 34 11.24 -5.66 -16.49
CA PHE A 34 12.51 -5.61 -17.20
C PHE A 34 12.83 -4.26 -17.84
N GLU A 35 11.91 -3.31 -17.81
CA GLU A 35 12.10 -1.97 -18.36
C GLU A 35 12.03 -0.92 -17.27
N THR A 36 12.63 0.24 -17.55
CA THR A 36 12.42 1.43 -16.75
C THR A 36 10.95 1.84 -16.87
N VAL A 37 10.34 2.20 -15.75
CA VAL A 37 8.95 2.66 -15.73
C VAL A 37 8.86 4.03 -15.08
N THR A 38 7.90 4.82 -15.51
CA THR A 38 7.50 6.02 -14.80
C THR A 38 6.21 5.65 -14.09
N ILE A 39 6.28 5.57 -12.76
CA ILE A 39 5.16 5.13 -11.92
C ILE A 39 4.47 6.32 -11.31
N SER A 40 3.14 6.27 -11.26
CA SER A 40 2.32 7.29 -10.60
C SER A 40 1.31 6.60 -9.70
N VAL A 41 1.15 7.11 -8.48
CA VAL A 41 0.17 6.60 -7.54
C VAL A 41 -0.81 7.73 -7.27
N GLY A 42 -1.95 7.69 -7.96
CA GLY A 42 -2.90 8.79 -7.94
C GLY A 42 -2.20 10.09 -8.35
N GLU A 43 -2.47 11.15 -7.60
CA GLU A 43 -1.81 12.43 -7.80
C GLU A 43 -0.77 12.70 -6.71
N HIS A 44 -0.50 11.71 -5.88
CA HIS A 44 0.31 11.87 -4.67
C HIS A 44 1.78 11.55 -4.87
N PHE A 45 2.12 10.74 -5.84
CA PHE A 45 3.48 10.26 -6.00
C PHE A 45 3.75 9.96 -7.46
N SER A 46 4.94 10.31 -7.93
CA SER A 46 5.41 9.99 -9.27
C SER A 46 6.93 9.89 -9.25
N GLU A 47 7.46 8.84 -9.86
CA GLU A 47 8.91 8.64 -9.93
C GLU A 47 9.26 7.72 -11.09
N LYS A 48 10.45 7.91 -11.64
CA LYS A 48 10.98 7.05 -12.68
C LYS A 48 11.88 6.01 -12.02
N LEU A 49 11.63 4.74 -12.29
CA LEU A 49 12.35 3.62 -11.67
C LEU A 49 13.00 2.74 -12.72
N SER A 50 14.30 2.50 -12.55
CA SER A 50 15.02 1.51 -13.36
C SER A 50 14.60 0.10 -12.97
N PRO A 51 14.86 -0.91 -13.82
CA PRO A 51 14.57 -2.29 -13.46
C PRO A 51 15.28 -2.71 -12.17
N ASN A 52 14.60 -3.49 -11.36
CA ASN A 52 15.11 -4.04 -10.11
C ASN A 52 15.51 -2.97 -9.08
N THR A 53 14.81 -1.85 -9.08
CA THR A 53 15.04 -0.80 -8.09
C THR A 53 13.79 -0.54 -7.28
N VAL A 54 13.98 0.10 -6.13
CA VAL A 54 12.91 0.45 -5.20
C VAL A 54 12.88 1.96 -5.09
N SER A 55 11.69 2.53 -5.08
CA SER A 55 11.51 3.97 -4.96
C SER A 55 11.86 4.48 -3.56
N LYS A 56 11.93 5.79 -3.43
CA LYS A 56 11.96 6.40 -2.11
C LYS A 56 10.62 6.17 -1.43
N ALA A 57 10.61 6.27 -0.11
CA ALA A 57 9.39 6.12 0.68
C ALA A 57 8.45 7.29 0.49
N PHE A 58 7.16 7.02 0.50
CA PHE A 58 6.14 8.07 0.49
C PHE A 58 4.98 7.62 1.39
N THR A 59 4.16 8.56 1.80
CA THR A 59 3.10 8.30 2.79
C THR A 59 1.74 8.59 2.18
N LEU A 60 0.81 7.65 2.38
CA LEU A 60 -0.58 7.81 1.94
C LEU A 60 -1.53 7.37 3.05
N PRO A 61 -2.67 8.04 3.18
CA PRO A 61 -3.73 7.55 4.07
C PRO A 61 -4.40 6.32 3.47
N LYS A 62 -5.16 5.64 4.30
CA LYS A 62 -5.97 4.51 3.89
C LYS A 62 -6.88 4.92 2.73
N GLY A 63 -6.99 4.08 1.74
CA GLY A 63 -7.86 4.36 0.61
C GLY A 63 -7.55 3.51 -0.60
N SER A 64 -8.23 3.83 -1.69
CA SER A 64 -8.09 3.16 -2.97
C SER A 64 -7.35 4.10 -3.92
N TYR A 65 -6.31 3.60 -4.57
CA TYR A 65 -5.47 4.42 -5.42
C TYR A 65 -5.22 3.76 -6.76
N LYS A 66 -5.28 4.56 -7.81
CA LYS A 66 -4.97 4.09 -9.15
C LYS A 66 -3.47 4.20 -9.35
N VAL A 67 -2.84 3.11 -9.71
CA VAL A 67 -1.40 3.04 -9.97
C VAL A 67 -1.19 2.85 -11.45
N VAL A 68 -0.41 3.72 -12.05
CA VAL A 68 -0.11 3.68 -13.48
C VAL A 68 1.39 3.65 -13.66
N ALA A 69 1.88 2.75 -14.48
CA ALA A 69 3.29 2.67 -14.84
C ALA A 69 3.42 2.70 -16.35
N ILE A 70 4.17 3.67 -16.84
CA ILE A 70 4.45 3.78 -18.28
C ILE A 70 5.87 3.28 -18.51
N THR A 71 6.02 2.23 -19.28
CA THR A 71 7.33 1.63 -19.55
C THR A 71 8.12 2.44 -20.59
N ALA A 72 9.40 2.14 -20.72
CA ALA A 72 10.25 2.78 -21.70
C ALA A 72 9.73 2.54 -23.14
N SER A 73 9.10 1.41 -23.39
CA SER A 73 8.49 1.10 -24.68
C SER A 73 7.09 1.70 -24.82
N ARG A 74 6.65 2.51 -23.86
CA ARG A 74 5.37 3.19 -23.84
C ARG A 74 4.17 2.29 -23.57
N LEU A 75 4.40 1.10 -23.05
CA LEU A 75 3.32 0.25 -22.57
C LEU A 75 2.77 0.83 -21.29
N ARG A 76 1.44 0.88 -21.17
CA ARG A 76 0.78 1.37 -19.98
C ARG A 76 0.34 0.20 -19.13
N LEU A 77 0.85 0.14 -17.92
CA LEU A 77 0.43 -0.83 -16.89
C LEU A 77 -0.41 -0.09 -15.89
N GLU A 78 -1.53 -0.67 -15.49
CA GLU A 78 -2.47 0.04 -14.63
C GLU A 78 -3.15 -0.93 -13.68
N SER A 79 -3.38 -0.49 -12.46
CA SER A 79 -4.08 -1.26 -11.45
C SER A 79 -4.62 -0.33 -10.37
N THR A 80 -5.68 -0.76 -9.69
CA THR A 80 -6.17 -0.07 -8.51
C THR A 80 -5.75 -0.87 -7.30
N VAL A 81 -5.11 -0.22 -6.34
CA VAL A 81 -4.62 -0.88 -5.13
C VAL A 81 -5.36 -0.37 -3.91
N GLN A 82 -5.54 -1.24 -2.91
CA GLN A 82 -6.20 -0.90 -1.66
C GLN A 82 -5.13 -0.73 -0.58
N ILE A 83 -5.01 0.46 -0.04
CA ILE A 83 -4.08 0.76 1.05
C ILE A 83 -4.88 0.62 2.34
N GLN A 84 -4.66 -0.48 3.05
CA GLN A 84 -5.43 -0.81 4.26
C GLN A 84 -4.72 -1.88 5.06
N GLY A 85 -5.25 -2.18 6.23
CA GLY A 85 -4.75 -3.24 7.09
C GLY A 85 -3.94 -2.72 8.26
N SER A 86 -3.44 -3.64 9.06
CA SER A 86 -2.73 -3.31 10.30
C SER A 86 -1.25 -3.02 10.11
N LYS A 87 -0.67 -3.37 8.98
CA LYS A 87 0.74 -3.09 8.72
C LYS A 87 0.90 -1.67 8.20
N SER A 88 1.78 -0.90 8.82
CA SER A 88 2.02 0.48 8.44
C SER A 88 2.97 0.64 7.25
N GLU A 89 3.67 -0.42 6.87
CA GLU A 89 4.57 -0.40 5.73
C GLU A 89 4.10 -1.38 4.68
N LEU A 90 3.94 -0.89 3.45
CA LEU A 90 3.46 -1.67 2.33
C LEU A 90 4.37 -1.44 1.12
N THR A 91 4.39 -2.40 0.21
CA THR A 91 5.15 -2.28 -1.03
C THR A 91 4.21 -2.47 -2.21
N ILE A 92 4.29 -1.55 -3.15
CA ILE A 92 3.60 -1.68 -4.44
C ILE A 92 4.60 -2.39 -5.36
N ASP A 93 4.23 -3.54 -5.87
CA ASP A 93 5.12 -4.37 -6.66
C ASP A 93 4.68 -4.42 -8.12
N ILE A 94 5.63 -4.19 -9.03
CA ILE A 94 5.42 -4.42 -10.45
C ILE A 94 6.17 -5.71 -10.76
N CYS A 95 5.43 -6.79 -10.99
CA CYS A 95 6.06 -8.09 -11.21
C CYS A 95 6.67 -8.20 -12.61
N PRO A 96 7.52 -9.21 -12.87
CA PRO A 96 8.15 -9.36 -14.18
C PRO A 96 7.18 -9.46 -15.36
N LYS A 97 5.93 -9.83 -15.11
CA LYS A 97 4.92 -9.89 -16.15
C LYS A 97 4.16 -8.58 -16.34
N GLY A 98 4.48 -7.57 -15.56
CA GLY A 98 3.86 -6.26 -15.67
C GLY A 98 2.60 -6.07 -14.85
N LYS A 99 2.31 -6.97 -13.92
CA LYS A 99 1.16 -6.82 -13.04
C LYS A 99 1.54 -6.03 -11.81
N ILE A 100 0.70 -5.07 -11.44
CA ILE A 100 0.90 -4.21 -10.28
C ILE A 100 0.02 -4.70 -9.13
N SER A 101 0.61 -4.88 -7.95
CA SER A 101 -0.13 -5.35 -6.78
C SER A 101 0.51 -4.82 -5.50
N ILE A 102 -0.21 -4.97 -4.39
CA ILE A 102 0.31 -4.66 -3.05
C ILE A 102 0.88 -5.93 -2.44
N VAL A 103 2.07 -5.82 -1.89
CA VAL A 103 2.70 -6.88 -1.12
C VAL A 103 2.68 -6.48 0.34
N HIS A 104 2.19 -7.36 1.18
CA HIS A 104 2.06 -7.11 2.63
C HIS A 104 3.20 -7.67 3.44
#